data_1ee52b65271e1b5f3bd0568954788c9c
#
_entry.id   1ee52b65271e1b5f3bd0568954788c9c
#
_cell.length_a   1.000
_cell.length_b   1.000
_cell.length_c   1.000
_cell.angle_alpha   90.00
_cell.angle_beta   90.00
_cell.angle_gamma   90.00
#
_symmetry.space_group_name_H-M   'P 1'
#
loop_
_entity.id
_entity.type
_entity.pdbx_description
1 polymer ?
#
loop_
_entity_poly.entity_id
_entity_poly.type
_entity_poly.pdbx_seq_one_letter_code
_entity_poly.pdbx_strand_id
1 'polypeptide(L)'
;GVIFLNLSRGHIVDIQALRENILSGKVAGCAVDVFPYEPKSNNEEFKSELRGLPNTLLSPHIGGSTLEAQENIAQFVSSKFLDYINNGGTSNSVNFPNLSLPILE
;
A
#
# COMPACT_ATOMS: atom_id res chain seq x y z
N GLY A 1 19.77 9.79 3.74
CA GLY A 1 18.59 9.10 4.21
C GLY A 1 17.71 8.55 3.10
N VAL A 2 16.88 7.59 3.45
CA VAL A 2 15.97 6.96 2.50
C VAL A 2 14.63 7.67 2.49
N ILE A 3 13.87 7.47 1.42
CA ILE A 3 12.45 7.85 1.33
C ILE A 3 11.63 6.59 1.62
N PHE A 4 10.68 6.71 2.53
CA PHE A 4 9.82 5.60 2.95
C PHE A 4 8.38 5.87 2.56
N LEU A 5 7.74 4.90 1.90
CA LEU A 5 6.33 4.98 1.51
C LEU A 5 5.60 3.73 1.99
N ASN A 6 4.43 3.92 2.61
CA ASN A 6 3.55 2.81 2.95
C ASN A 6 2.12 3.11 2.49
N LEU A 7 1.70 2.42 1.45
CA LEU A 7 0.37 2.52 0.86
C LEU A 7 -0.38 1.18 0.96
N SER A 8 0.14 0.23 1.73
CA SER A 8 -0.41 -1.13 1.83
C SER A 8 -1.27 -1.31 3.08
N ARG A 9 -0.67 -1.63 4.21
CA ARG A 9 -1.38 -1.81 5.49
C ARG A 9 -0.55 -1.25 6.63
N GLY A 10 -1.22 -0.63 7.60
CA GLY A 10 -0.55 0.03 8.72
C GLY A 10 0.16 -0.92 9.67
N HIS A 11 -0.40 -2.09 9.89
CA HIS A 11 0.12 -3.06 10.87
C HIS A 11 1.43 -3.76 10.43
N ILE A 12 1.86 -3.59 9.19
CA ILE A 12 3.11 -4.19 8.72
C ILE A 12 4.35 -3.37 9.07
N VAL A 13 4.16 -2.18 9.64
CA VAL A 13 5.24 -1.25 9.97
C VAL A 13 5.21 -0.94 11.47
N ASP A 14 6.35 -1.04 12.11
CA ASP A 14 6.52 -0.58 13.49
C ASP A 14 6.57 0.95 13.49
N ILE A 15 5.48 1.56 13.90
CA ILE A 15 5.30 3.02 13.84
C ILE A 15 6.28 3.75 14.76
N GLN A 16 6.57 3.20 15.94
CA GLN A 16 7.52 3.82 16.86
C GLN A 16 8.94 3.81 16.26
N ALA A 17 9.33 2.71 15.64
CA ALA A 17 10.62 2.60 14.96
C ALA A 17 10.70 3.57 13.78
N LEU A 18 9.63 3.70 13.01
CA LEU A 18 9.56 4.65 11.90
C LEU A 18 9.73 6.09 12.40
N ARG A 19 9.01 6.47 13.47
CA ARG A 19 9.12 7.78 14.08
C ARG A 19 10.55 8.10 14.50
N GLU A 20 11.20 7.18 15.19
CA GLU A 20 12.58 7.34 15.65
C GLU A 20 13.55 7.55 14.50
N ASN A 21 13.36 6.82 13.40
CA ASN A 21 14.22 6.93 12.22
C ASN A 21 13.94 8.19 11.38
N ILE A 22 12.73 8.72 11.42
CA ILE A 22 12.43 10.04 10.83
C ILE A 22 13.13 11.12 11.65
N LEU A 23 13.03 11.07 12.97
CA LEU A 23 13.64 12.08 13.85
C LEU A 23 15.17 12.06 13.77
N SER A 24 15.79 10.89 13.58
CA SER A 24 17.24 10.78 13.44
C SER A 24 17.75 11.19 12.06
N GLY A 25 16.85 11.35 11.07
CA GLY A 25 17.23 11.66 9.69
C GLY A 25 17.59 10.45 8.85
N LYS A 26 17.59 9.23 9.41
CA LYS A 26 17.84 8.01 8.65
C LYS A 26 16.76 7.81 7.59
N VAL A 27 15.52 8.15 7.91
CA VAL A 27 14.42 8.32 6.95
C VAL A 27 14.35 9.82 6.63
N ALA A 28 14.72 10.19 5.41
CA ALA A 28 14.78 11.58 5.00
C ALA A 28 13.41 12.16 4.67
N GLY A 29 12.49 11.33 4.21
CA GLY A 29 11.12 11.72 3.91
C GLY A 29 10.22 10.49 3.95
N CYS A 30 8.94 10.70 4.24
CA CYS A 30 7.99 9.64 4.48
C CYS A 30 6.59 10.03 3.98
N ALA A 31 5.89 9.10 3.36
CA ALA A 31 4.47 9.26 3.04
C ALA A 31 3.72 7.99 3.43
N VAL A 32 2.64 8.13 4.17
CA VAL A 32 1.87 7.03 4.73
C VAL A 32 0.39 7.28 4.52
N ASP A 33 -0.29 6.31 3.89
CA ASP A 33 -1.73 6.36 3.62
C ASP A 33 -2.51 5.41 4.56
N VAL A 34 -1.81 4.53 5.29
CA VAL A 34 -2.40 3.48 6.11
C VAL A 34 -1.80 3.48 7.51
N PHE A 35 -2.61 3.16 8.52
CA PHE A 35 -2.21 3.26 9.91
C PHE A 35 -2.67 2.03 10.69
N PRO A 36 -1.93 1.60 11.74
CA PRO A 36 -2.37 0.50 12.60
C PRO A 36 -3.71 0.78 13.28
N TYR A 37 -3.96 2.06 13.55
CA TYR A 37 -5.18 2.52 14.19
C TYR A 37 -5.81 3.62 13.34
N GLU A 38 -6.93 3.30 12.69
CA GLU A 38 -7.63 4.24 11.83
C GLU A 38 -8.99 4.63 12.42
N PRO A 39 -9.38 5.91 12.34
CA PRO A 39 -10.70 6.35 12.79
C PRO A 39 -11.80 5.64 11.99
N LYS A 40 -12.89 5.26 12.67
CA LYS A 40 -14.02 4.58 12.04
C LYS A 40 -14.99 5.56 11.38
N SER A 41 -14.90 6.85 11.71
CA SER A 41 -15.76 7.89 11.17
C SER A 41 -15.03 9.23 11.12
N ASN A 42 -15.58 10.19 10.39
CA ASN A 42 -15.03 11.54 10.29
C ASN A 42 -15.16 12.33 11.62
N ASN A 43 -15.96 11.86 12.55
CA ASN A 43 -16.15 12.51 13.86
C ASN A 43 -15.15 12.03 14.91
N GLU A 44 -14.39 10.99 14.61
CA GLU A 44 -13.38 10.44 15.52
C GLU A 44 -12.04 11.12 15.25
N GLU A 45 -11.34 11.52 16.32
CA GLU A 45 -10.02 12.15 16.20
C GLU A 45 -8.98 11.14 15.71
N PHE A 46 -8.23 11.54 14.70
CA PHE A 46 -7.08 10.76 14.23
C PHE A 46 -5.88 10.99 15.15
N LYS A 47 -5.37 9.91 15.72
CA LYS A 47 -4.20 9.92 16.58
C LYS A 47 -3.11 9.02 16.00
N SER A 48 -1.91 9.55 15.88
CA SER A 48 -0.75 8.78 15.41
C SER A 48 0.54 9.44 15.89
N GLU A 49 1.52 8.63 16.20
CA GLU A 49 2.87 9.07 16.54
C GLU A 49 3.59 9.75 15.36
N LEU A 50 3.06 9.57 14.15
CA LEU A 50 3.61 10.19 12.94
C LEU A 50 3.17 11.63 12.72
N ARG A 51 2.15 12.11 13.44
CA ARG A 51 1.66 13.47 13.28
C ARG A 51 2.70 14.48 13.76
N GLY A 52 2.83 15.57 13.00
CA GLY A 52 3.74 16.67 13.36
C GLY A 52 5.21 16.40 13.09
N LEU A 53 5.57 15.28 12.50
CA LEU A 53 6.96 14.98 12.16
C LEU A 53 7.42 15.74 10.90
N PRO A 54 8.72 16.09 10.84
CA PRO A 54 9.24 16.77 9.65
C PRO A 54 9.24 15.84 8.43
N ASN A 55 9.08 16.42 7.24
CA ASN A 55 9.17 15.71 5.96
C ASN A 55 8.28 14.46 5.88
N THR A 56 7.10 14.54 6.50
CA THR A 56 6.16 13.42 6.63
C THR A 56 4.80 13.84 6.09
N LEU A 57 4.31 13.12 5.10
CA LEU A 57 2.98 13.29 4.52
C LEU A 57 2.08 12.16 5.00
N LEU A 58 0.92 12.51 5.50
CA LEU A 58 -0.09 11.54 5.94
C LEU A 58 -1.36 11.77 5.12
N SER A 59 -1.93 10.70 4.58
CA SER A 59 -3.19 10.76 3.84
C SER A 59 -4.20 9.79 4.47
N PRO A 60 -5.51 10.02 4.28
CA PRO A 60 -6.53 9.31 5.06
C PRO A 60 -7.00 8.00 4.42
N HIS A 61 -6.08 7.13 4.04
CA HIS A 61 -6.34 5.80 3.49
C HIS A 61 -7.24 5.87 2.23
N ILE A 62 -6.84 6.69 1.28
CA ILE A 62 -7.63 6.97 0.07
C ILE A 62 -7.09 6.32 -1.21
N GLY A 63 -5.97 5.59 -1.14
CA GLY A 63 -5.34 5.03 -2.33
C GLY A 63 -6.26 4.16 -3.17
N GLY A 64 -7.15 3.38 -2.53
CA GLY A 64 -8.13 2.54 -3.20
C GLY A 64 -9.54 3.10 -3.22
N SER A 65 -9.77 4.32 -2.75
CA SER A 65 -11.13 4.85 -2.49
C SER A 65 -11.65 5.80 -3.57
N THR A 66 -10.87 6.09 -4.59
CA THR A 66 -11.32 6.92 -5.71
C THR A 66 -12.04 6.05 -6.75
N LEU A 67 -12.96 6.66 -7.51
CA LEU A 67 -13.63 5.95 -8.60
C LEU A 67 -12.63 5.41 -9.62
N GLU A 68 -11.64 6.20 -9.94
CA GLU A 68 -10.55 5.84 -10.85
C GLU A 68 -9.75 4.64 -10.34
N ALA A 69 -9.39 4.62 -9.06
CA ALA A 69 -8.67 3.50 -8.45
C ALA A 69 -9.51 2.23 -8.48
N GLN A 70 -10.80 2.31 -8.15
CA GLN A 70 -11.71 1.15 -8.18
C GLN A 70 -11.81 0.56 -9.58
N GLU A 71 -11.93 1.41 -10.60
CA GLU A 71 -11.96 0.96 -11.99
C GLU A 71 -10.65 0.29 -12.39
N ASN A 72 -9.51 0.90 -12.08
CA ASN A 72 -8.19 0.38 -12.42
C ASN A 72 -7.90 -0.95 -11.70
N ILE A 73 -8.28 -1.06 -10.43
CA ILE A 73 -8.14 -2.30 -9.65
C ILE A 73 -8.97 -3.41 -10.30
N ALA A 74 -10.23 -3.12 -10.64
CA ALA A 74 -11.12 -4.10 -11.25
C ALA A 74 -10.57 -4.61 -12.58
N GLN A 75 -10.07 -3.72 -13.42
CA GLN A 75 -9.46 -4.10 -14.70
C GLN A 75 -8.19 -4.92 -14.51
N PHE A 76 -7.33 -4.52 -13.60
CA PHE A 76 -6.07 -5.23 -13.33
C PHE A 76 -6.34 -6.65 -12.81
N VAL A 77 -7.20 -6.78 -11.79
CA VAL A 77 -7.51 -8.07 -11.16
C VAL A 77 -8.22 -9.00 -12.14
N SER A 78 -9.22 -8.50 -12.87
CA SER A 78 -9.93 -9.33 -13.84
C SER A 78 -9.03 -9.80 -14.99
N SER A 79 -8.12 -8.95 -15.45
CA SER A 79 -7.13 -9.31 -16.45
C SER A 79 -6.21 -10.45 -15.97
N LYS A 80 -5.73 -10.37 -14.72
CA LYS A 80 -4.90 -11.43 -14.14
C LYS A 80 -5.66 -12.73 -13.94
N PHE A 81 -6.92 -12.65 -13.56
CA PHE A 81 -7.80 -13.80 -13.38
C PHE A 81 -8.05 -14.51 -14.73
N LEU A 82 -8.33 -13.74 -15.76
CA LEU A 82 -8.51 -14.29 -17.12
C LEU A 82 -7.23 -14.95 -17.65
N ASP A 83 -6.08 -14.33 -17.40
CA ASP A 83 -4.81 -14.91 -17.78
C ASP A 83 -4.56 -16.25 -17.08
N TYR A 84 -4.89 -16.33 -15.79
CA TYR A 84 -4.78 -17.59 -15.04
C TYR A 84 -5.71 -18.68 -15.60
N ILE A 85 -6.98 -18.36 -15.85
CA ILE A 85 -7.96 -19.32 -16.36
C ILE A 85 -7.60 -19.79 -17.78
N ASN A 86 -7.22 -18.87 -18.66
CA ASN A 86 -7.01 -19.17 -20.06
C ASN A 86 -5.62 -19.73 -20.36
N ASN A 87 -4.60 -19.29 -19.63
CA ASN A 87 -3.20 -19.57 -19.97
C ASN A 87 -2.40 -20.12 -18.78
N GLY A 88 -2.99 -20.24 -17.60
CA GLY A 88 -2.28 -20.66 -16.38
C GLY A 88 -1.24 -19.65 -15.89
N GLY A 89 -1.31 -18.41 -16.37
CA GLY A 89 -0.36 -17.36 -15.97
C GLY A 89 -0.51 -16.95 -14.51
N THR A 90 0.62 -16.76 -13.81
CA THR A 90 0.65 -16.42 -12.39
C THR A 90 1.43 -15.14 -12.11
N SER A 91 1.55 -14.25 -13.08
CA SER A 91 2.25 -12.98 -12.91
C SER A 91 1.58 -12.12 -11.85
N ASN A 92 2.38 -11.44 -11.02
CA ASN A 92 1.94 -10.63 -9.87
C ASN A 92 1.28 -11.45 -8.75
N SER A 93 1.48 -12.77 -8.72
CA SER A 93 1.04 -13.60 -7.61
C SER A 93 1.98 -13.43 -6.41
N VAL A 94 1.42 -13.42 -5.21
CA VAL A 94 2.19 -13.30 -3.96
C VAL A 94 2.80 -14.65 -3.55
N ASN A 95 2.06 -15.73 -3.76
CA ASN A 95 2.40 -17.05 -3.22
C ASN A 95 2.58 -18.15 -4.28
N PHE A 96 2.57 -17.80 -5.55
CA PHE A 96 2.92 -18.71 -6.64
C PHE A 96 4.14 -18.19 -7.39
N PRO A 97 4.99 -19.09 -7.93
CA PRO A 97 6.06 -18.65 -8.82
C PRO A 97 5.49 -17.96 -10.06
N ASN A 98 6.24 -17.01 -10.58
CA ASN A 98 5.84 -16.32 -11.82
C ASN A 98 5.97 -17.27 -13.00
N LEU A 99 4.83 -17.74 -13.51
CA LEU A 99 4.75 -18.66 -14.65
C LEU A 99 4.02 -17.99 -15.80
N SER A 100 4.56 -18.24 -17.00
CA SER A 100 3.90 -17.88 -18.24
C SER A 100 3.98 -19.11 -19.15
N LEU A 101 2.82 -19.75 -19.39
CA LEU A 101 2.77 -20.91 -20.25
C LEU A 101 2.62 -20.47 -21.71
N PRO A 102 3.31 -21.14 -22.65
CA PRO A 102 3.09 -20.85 -24.07
C PRO A 102 1.65 -21.16 -24.46
N ILE A 103 1.10 -20.32 -25.35
CA ILE A 103 -0.23 -20.54 -25.88
C ILE A 103 -0.15 -21.79 -26.78
N LEU A 104 -0.96 -22.79 -26.46
CA LEU A 104 -1.12 -23.97 -27.31
C LEU A 104 -2.12 -23.62 -28.37
N GLU A 105 -1.65 -23.57 -29.60
CA GLU A 105 -2.52 -23.43 -30.77
C GLU A 105 -3.19 -24.77 -31.16
#